data_5c237b1b7efabd59cd278cba85eae1b1
#
_entry.id   5c237b1b7efabd59cd278cba85eae1b1
#
_cell.length_a   1.000
_cell.length_b   1.000
_cell.length_c   1.000
_cell.angle_alpha   90.00
_cell.angle_beta   90.00
_cell.angle_gamma   90.00
#
_symmetry.space_group_name_H-M   'P 1'
#
loop_
_entity.id
_entity.type
_entity.pdbx_description
1 polymer ?
#
loop_
_entity_poly.entity_id
_entity_poly.type
_entity_poly.pdbx_seq_one_letter_code
_entity_poly.pdbx_strand_id
1 'polypeptide(L)'
;MKTVDDAIELARSMVEIGEHVGRTTVAMITDMGRPLGNYIGNALEVAEAAATLQGRGPKDLTDICVELAGNMLFLAGKGQMDDCRHMAREQIANGAGFAKLKEMVAAQGGDASLLDDAFDSLVQPRVAREVRAQRSGWLYAMDTERCGIASVALGAGRARKEDAID
;
A
#
# COMPACT_ATOMS: atom_id res chain seq x y z
N MET A 1 -7.23 -15.01 -6.32
CA MET A 1 -6.62 -16.10 -5.53
C MET A 1 -7.34 -16.13 -4.18
N LYS A 2 -7.79 -17.30 -3.77
CA LYS A 2 -8.52 -17.43 -2.50
C LYS A 2 -7.77 -18.28 -1.47
N THR A 3 -6.74 -19.00 -1.91
CA THR A 3 -5.90 -19.84 -1.05
C THR A 3 -4.42 -19.50 -1.22
N VAL A 4 -3.61 -19.92 -0.26
CA VAL A 4 -2.14 -19.78 -0.33
C VAL A 4 -1.58 -20.61 -1.48
N ASP A 5 -2.16 -21.80 -1.72
CA ASP A 5 -1.73 -22.67 -2.82
C ASP A 5 -1.97 -22.04 -4.19
N ASP A 6 -3.14 -21.41 -4.42
CA ASP A 6 -3.41 -20.64 -5.64
C ASP A 6 -2.39 -19.50 -5.82
N ALA A 7 -2.02 -18.83 -4.72
CA ALA A 7 -1.04 -17.75 -4.75
C ALA A 7 0.36 -18.25 -5.12
N ILE A 8 0.76 -19.41 -4.58
CA ILE A 8 2.05 -20.05 -4.87
C ILE A 8 2.10 -20.48 -6.36
N GLU A 9 1.03 -21.08 -6.88
CA GLU A 9 0.95 -21.50 -8.28
C GLU A 9 1.08 -20.30 -9.23
N LEU A 10 0.33 -19.22 -8.96
CA LEU A 10 0.44 -18.01 -9.77
C LEU A 10 1.83 -17.38 -9.66
N ALA A 11 2.38 -17.27 -8.45
CA ALA A 11 3.72 -16.72 -8.21
C ALA A 11 4.79 -17.50 -8.99
N ARG A 12 4.71 -18.83 -8.98
CA ARG A 12 5.62 -19.70 -9.75
C ARG A 12 5.53 -19.44 -11.25
N SER A 13 4.30 -19.37 -11.77
CA SER A 13 4.08 -19.08 -13.20
C SER A 13 4.65 -17.70 -13.60
N MET A 14 4.47 -16.67 -12.74
CA MET A 14 5.02 -15.33 -13.01
C MET A 14 6.56 -15.33 -12.98
N VAL A 15 7.18 -16.05 -12.05
CA VAL A 15 8.65 -16.18 -11.98
C VAL A 15 9.17 -16.89 -13.22
N GLU A 16 8.57 -18.03 -13.60
CA GLU A 16 8.95 -18.78 -14.81
C GLU A 16 8.87 -17.93 -16.09
N ILE A 17 7.81 -17.15 -16.26
CA ILE A 17 7.67 -16.21 -17.38
C ILE A 17 8.79 -15.17 -17.38
N GLY A 18 9.09 -14.58 -16.20
CA GLY A 18 10.16 -13.60 -16.06
C GLY A 18 11.53 -14.18 -16.43
N GLU A 19 11.85 -15.37 -15.92
CA GLU A 19 13.09 -16.08 -16.20
C GLU A 19 13.20 -16.47 -17.68
N HIS A 20 12.10 -16.90 -18.29
CA HIS A 20 12.07 -17.29 -19.70
C HIS A 20 12.44 -16.12 -20.64
N VAL A 21 12.11 -14.89 -20.24
CA VAL A 21 12.53 -13.69 -21.00
C VAL A 21 13.85 -13.08 -20.48
N GLY A 22 14.62 -13.82 -19.70
CA GLY A 22 15.95 -13.43 -19.22
C GLY A 22 15.96 -12.38 -18.11
N ARG A 23 14.88 -12.30 -17.31
CA ARG A 23 14.80 -11.38 -16.18
C ARG A 23 14.80 -12.15 -14.86
N THR A 24 15.69 -11.78 -13.95
CA THR A 24 15.64 -12.28 -12.58
C THR A 24 14.34 -11.77 -11.91
N THR A 25 13.49 -12.70 -11.50
CA THR A 25 12.17 -12.40 -10.99
C THR A 25 11.99 -13.00 -9.59
N VAL A 26 11.48 -12.21 -8.66
CA VAL A 26 11.15 -12.63 -7.30
C VAL A 26 9.65 -12.40 -7.08
N ALA A 27 8.96 -13.37 -6.52
CA ALA A 27 7.59 -13.24 -6.11
C ALA A 27 7.50 -13.29 -4.58
N MET A 28 6.74 -12.37 -4.00
CA MET A 28 6.47 -12.33 -2.57
C MET A 28 4.98 -12.61 -2.33
N ILE A 29 4.71 -13.58 -1.45
CA ILE A 29 3.35 -13.93 -1.05
C ILE A 29 3.05 -13.26 0.28
N THR A 30 1.99 -12.48 0.32
CA THR A 30 1.58 -11.70 1.49
C THR A 30 0.19 -12.13 1.98
N ASP A 31 -0.12 -11.80 3.24
CA ASP A 31 -1.43 -12.06 3.83
C ASP A 31 -2.50 -11.13 3.24
N MET A 32 -3.57 -11.72 2.71
CA MET A 32 -4.75 -11.04 2.18
C MET A 32 -6.00 -11.24 3.06
N GLY A 33 -5.85 -11.85 4.22
CA GLY A 33 -6.95 -12.15 5.14
C GLY A 33 -7.49 -10.92 5.89
N ARG A 34 -6.82 -9.78 5.74
CA ARG A 34 -7.22 -8.48 6.29
C ARG A 34 -6.73 -7.35 5.39
N PRO A 35 -7.40 -6.20 5.39
CA PRO A 35 -6.87 -5.00 4.73
C PRO A 35 -5.48 -4.64 5.26
N LEU A 36 -4.61 -4.19 4.38
CA LEU A 36 -3.29 -3.67 4.75
C LEU A 36 -3.43 -2.24 5.24
N GLY A 37 -2.76 -1.90 6.34
CA GLY A 37 -2.88 -0.59 6.95
C GLY A 37 -4.23 -0.41 7.69
N ASN A 38 -4.60 0.84 7.91
CA ASN A 38 -5.78 1.22 8.70
C ASN A 38 -6.89 1.86 7.86
N TYR A 39 -6.61 2.22 6.61
CA TYR A 39 -7.49 3.00 5.77
C TYR A 39 -7.85 2.25 4.48
N ILE A 40 -9.08 2.43 4.01
CA ILE A 40 -9.58 1.81 2.77
C ILE A 40 -10.32 2.88 1.98
N GLY A 41 -9.80 3.22 0.80
CA GLY A 41 -10.34 4.24 -0.10
C GLY A 41 -9.25 5.16 -0.64
N ASN A 42 -9.39 5.66 -1.86
CA ASN A 42 -8.30 6.30 -2.60
C ASN A 42 -7.63 7.46 -1.84
N ALA A 43 -8.39 8.47 -1.42
CA ALA A 43 -7.83 9.62 -0.71
C ALA A 43 -7.22 9.22 0.65
N LEU A 44 -7.90 8.32 1.37
CA LEU A 44 -7.44 7.79 2.65
C LEU A 44 -6.13 7.01 2.51
N GLU A 45 -6.02 6.15 1.49
CA GLU A 45 -4.81 5.36 1.24
C GLU A 45 -3.64 6.23 0.79
N VAL A 46 -3.88 7.28 0.00
CA VAL A 46 -2.84 8.27 -0.36
C VAL A 46 -2.36 9.01 0.89
N ALA A 47 -3.27 9.43 1.76
CA ALA A 47 -2.91 10.08 3.02
C ALA A 47 -2.11 9.14 3.95
N GLU A 48 -2.49 7.87 4.03
CA GLU A 48 -1.74 6.87 4.80
C GLU A 48 -0.37 6.58 4.20
N ALA A 49 -0.24 6.52 2.88
CA ALA A 49 1.04 6.38 2.21
C ALA A 49 1.97 7.57 2.49
N ALA A 50 1.44 8.81 2.43
CA ALA A 50 2.18 10.01 2.79
C ALA A 50 2.65 9.97 4.26
N ALA A 51 1.75 9.60 5.18
CA ALA A 51 2.07 9.44 6.59
C ALA A 51 3.12 8.33 6.82
N THR A 52 3.05 7.24 6.08
CA THR A 52 4.04 6.14 6.14
C THR A 52 5.43 6.62 5.73
N LEU A 53 5.54 7.39 4.65
CA LEU A 53 6.82 7.96 4.21
C LEU A 53 7.34 9.07 5.12
N GLN A 54 6.48 9.64 5.98
CA GLN A 54 6.86 10.56 7.06
C GLN A 54 7.20 9.82 8.37
N GLY A 55 7.24 8.49 8.38
CA GLY A 55 7.52 7.67 9.56
C GLY A 55 6.35 7.52 10.56
N ARG A 56 5.13 7.89 10.16
CA ARG A 56 3.90 7.86 10.99
C ARG A 56 2.90 6.80 10.58
N GLY A 57 3.26 5.95 9.62
CA GLY A 57 2.39 4.90 9.09
C GLY A 57 2.28 3.68 9.99
N PRO A 58 1.29 2.81 9.72
CA PRO A 58 1.14 1.55 10.44
C PRO A 58 2.29 0.59 10.12
N LYS A 59 2.59 -0.25 11.10
CA LYS A 59 3.76 -1.15 11.03
C LYS A 59 3.65 -2.16 9.89
N ASP A 60 2.49 -2.76 9.68
CA ASP A 60 2.26 -3.77 8.65
C ASP A 60 2.46 -3.23 7.25
N LEU A 61 1.92 -2.03 6.94
CA LEU A 61 2.13 -1.34 5.67
C LEU A 61 3.61 -0.97 5.49
N THR A 62 4.24 -0.40 6.52
CA THR A 62 5.66 -0.04 6.48
C THR A 62 6.54 -1.26 6.22
N ASP A 63 6.30 -2.37 6.91
CA ASP A 63 7.09 -3.59 6.76
C ASP A 63 6.98 -4.17 5.34
N ILE A 64 5.78 -4.25 4.77
CA ILE A 64 5.60 -4.72 3.38
C ILE A 64 6.29 -3.79 2.39
N CYS A 65 6.18 -2.48 2.53
CA CYS A 65 6.86 -1.51 1.67
C CYS A 65 8.38 -1.67 1.74
N VAL A 66 8.94 -1.85 2.94
CA VAL A 66 10.39 -2.08 3.13
C VAL A 66 10.83 -3.40 2.51
N GLU A 67 10.06 -4.47 2.66
CA GLU A 67 10.36 -5.77 2.03
C GLU A 67 10.37 -5.66 0.50
N LEU A 68 9.37 -5.02 -0.10
CA LEU A 68 9.30 -4.80 -1.54
C LEU A 68 10.46 -3.96 -2.04
N ALA A 69 10.74 -2.81 -1.40
CA ALA A 69 11.85 -1.94 -1.75
C ALA A 69 13.21 -2.64 -1.57
N GLY A 70 13.37 -3.41 -0.49
CA GLY A 70 14.56 -4.22 -0.23
C GLY A 70 14.81 -5.24 -1.35
N ASN A 71 13.78 -5.96 -1.77
CA ASN A 71 13.88 -6.89 -2.91
C ASN A 71 14.23 -6.18 -4.22
N MET A 72 13.65 -5.02 -4.50
CA MET A 72 13.98 -4.22 -5.69
C MET A 72 15.45 -3.78 -5.67
N LEU A 73 15.96 -3.31 -4.54
CA LEU A 73 17.36 -2.92 -4.38
C LEU A 73 18.31 -4.12 -4.51
N PHE A 74 17.94 -5.27 -3.92
CA PHE A 74 18.71 -6.50 -4.03
C PHE A 74 18.83 -6.97 -5.49
N LEU A 75 17.70 -7.01 -6.21
CA LEU A 75 17.67 -7.35 -7.64
C LEU A 75 18.47 -6.36 -8.50
N ALA A 76 18.56 -5.10 -8.07
CA ALA A 76 19.40 -4.08 -8.70
C ALA A 76 20.89 -4.17 -8.30
N GLY A 77 21.30 -5.18 -7.53
CA GLY A 77 22.68 -5.42 -7.12
C GLY A 77 23.24 -4.37 -6.13
N LYS A 78 22.37 -3.76 -5.30
CA LYS A 78 22.77 -2.69 -4.38
C LYS A 78 23.38 -3.18 -3.07
N GLY A 79 23.34 -4.48 -2.78
CA GLY A 79 23.92 -5.08 -1.58
C GLY A 79 23.24 -6.39 -1.19
N GLN A 80 23.52 -6.88 0.01
CA GLN A 80 22.82 -8.01 0.58
C GLN A 80 21.40 -7.61 1.00
N MET A 81 20.51 -8.59 1.16
CA MET A 81 19.09 -8.33 1.44
C MET A 81 18.88 -7.45 2.69
N ASP A 82 19.62 -7.70 3.78
CA ASP A 82 19.46 -6.93 5.01
C ASP A 82 19.96 -5.49 4.86
N ASP A 83 21.06 -5.27 4.10
CA ASP A 83 21.54 -3.93 3.76
C ASP A 83 20.50 -3.19 2.90
N CYS A 84 19.88 -3.88 1.93
CA CYS A 84 18.83 -3.32 1.08
C CYS A 84 17.58 -2.92 1.87
N ARG A 85 17.16 -3.75 2.84
CA ARG A 85 16.07 -3.41 3.77
C ARG A 85 16.44 -2.20 4.63
N HIS A 86 17.67 -2.14 5.11
CA HIS A 86 18.16 -1.01 5.90
C HIS A 86 18.14 0.28 5.07
N MET A 87 18.67 0.25 3.85
CA MET A 87 18.61 1.39 2.93
C MET A 87 17.18 1.87 2.68
N ALA A 88 16.23 0.96 2.53
CA ALA A 88 14.82 1.34 2.36
C ALA A 88 14.26 2.04 3.60
N ARG A 89 14.54 1.53 4.81
CA ARG A 89 14.14 2.18 6.07
C ARG A 89 14.77 3.56 6.26
N GLU A 90 16.03 3.73 5.87
CA GLU A 90 16.70 5.02 5.93
C GLU A 90 16.03 6.09 5.07
N GLN A 91 15.45 5.74 3.91
CA GLN A 91 14.74 6.69 3.06
C GLN A 91 13.43 7.20 3.72
N ILE A 92 12.82 6.39 4.58
CA ILE A 92 11.68 6.83 5.40
C ILE A 92 12.21 7.72 6.54
N ALA A 93 13.22 7.27 7.26
CA ALA A 93 13.73 7.95 8.45
C ALA A 93 14.32 9.34 8.16
N ASN A 94 14.98 9.52 7.01
CA ASN A 94 15.59 10.79 6.59
C ASN A 94 14.65 11.68 5.75
N GLY A 95 13.43 11.23 5.45
CA GLY A 95 12.42 11.96 4.69
C GLY A 95 12.62 11.97 3.17
N ALA A 96 13.67 11.32 2.64
CA ALA A 96 13.94 11.31 1.20
C ALA A 96 12.84 10.58 0.42
N GLY A 97 12.26 9.52 0.99
CA GLY A 97 11.11 8.83 0.39
C GLY A 97 9.90 9.75 0.24
N PHE A 98 9.59 10.54 1.26
CA PHE A 98 8.50 11.51 1.20
C PHE A 98 8.77 12.63 0.19
N ALA A 99 9.99 13.17 0.17
CA ALA A 99 10.40 14.17 -0.83
C ALA A 99 10.23 13.62 -2.26
N LYS A 100 10.59 12.36 -2.48
CA LYS A 100 10.42 11.71 -3.79
C LYS A 100 8.94 11.50 -4.18
N LEU A 101 8.06 11.20 -3.23
CA LEU A 101 6.61 11.18 -3.48
C LEU A 101 6.12 12.56 -3.95
N LYS A 102 6.54 13.64 -3.30
CA LYS A 102 6.18 15.01 -3.70
C LYS A 102 6.67 15.35 -5.10
N GLU A 103 7.91 14.99 -5.45
CA GLU A 103 8.43 15.15 -6.81
C GLU A 103 7.59 14.39 -7.84
N MET A 104 7.21 13.15 -7.54
CA MET A 104 6.39 12.32 -8.42
C MET A 104 5.01 12.95 -8.66
N VAL A 105 4.34 13.42 -7.60
CA VAL A 105 3.03 14.09 -7.70
C VAL A 105 3.13 15.36 -8.54
N ALA A 106 4.13 16.20 -8.29
CA ALA A 106 4.37 17.42 -9.06
C ALA A 106 4.66 17.12 -10.54
N ALA A 107 5.46 16.09 -10.84
CA ALA A 107 5.78 15.67 -12.20
C ALA A 107 4.55 15.16 -12.97
N GLN A 108 3.53 14.65 -12.26
CA GLN A 108 2.25 14.24 -12.83
C GLN A 108 1.21 15.38 -12.90
N GLY A 109 1.60 16.61 -12.52
CA GLY A 109 0.74 17.79 -12.56
C GLY A 109 -0.17 17.94 -11.33
N GLY A 110 0.06 17.17 -10.28
CA GLY A 110 -0.65 17.29 -9.01
C GLY A 110 -0.07 18.37 -8.08
N ASP A 111 -0.86 18.79 -7.10
CA ASP A 111 -0.39 19.70 -6.04
C ASP A 111 0.28 18.90 -4.91
N ALA A 112 1.62 18.91 -4.92
CA ALA A 112 2.41 18.21 -3.94
C ALA A 112 2.33 18.79 -2.51
N SER A 113 1.82 20.03 -2.35
CA SER A 113 1.66 20.65 -1.03
C SER A 113 0.56 19.98 -0.21
N LEU A 114 -0.43 19.37 -0.86
CA LEU A 114 -1.52 18.62 -0.21
C LEU A 114 -1.03 17.40 0.58
N LEU A 115 0.17 16.91 0.28
CA LEU A 115 0.74 15.74 0.95
C LEU A 115 1.34 16.06 2.33
N ASP A 116 1.65 17.32 2.63
CA ASP A 116 2.28 17.71 3.90
C ASP A 116 1.37 17.42 5.08
N ASP A 117 0.05 17.63 4.90
CA ASP A 117 -1.00 17.24 5.84
C ASP A 117 -2.17 16.58 5.09
N ALA A 118 -1.86 15.40 4.52
CA ALA A 118 -2.72 14.74 3.55
C ALA A 118 -4.08 14.33 4.13
N PHE A 119 -4.16 13.98 5.42
CA PHE A 119 -5.45 13.65 6.04
C PHE A 119 -6.38 14.86 6.11
N ASP A 120 -5.86 16.04 6.41
CA ASP A 120 -6.68 17.25 6.48
C ASP A 120 -6.93 17.85 5.08
N SER A 121 -5.99 17.67 4.14
CA SER A 121 -6.06 18.25 2.81
C SER A 121 -6.86 17.42 1.80
N LEU A 122 -6.70 16.08 1.84
CA LEU A 122 -7.29 15.16 0.86
C LEU A 122 -8.57 14.48 1.36
N VAL A 123 -8.70 14.30 2.68
CA VAL A 123 -9.81 13.53 3.27
C VAL A 123 -10.86 14.48 3.82
N GLN A 124 -11.89 14.77 3.02
CA GLN A 124 -12.97 15.73 3.36
C GLN A 124 -14.33 15.02 3.37
N PRO A 125 -14.59 14.08 4.32
CA PRO A 125 -15.84 13.35 4.35
C PRO A 125 -17.01 14.28 4.71
N ARG A 126 -18.10 14.23 3.92
CA ARG A 126 -19.34 14.97 4.23
C ARG A 126 -20.03 14.44 5.48
N VAL A 127 -19.88 13.15 5.76
CA VAL A 127 -20.47 12.46 6.89
C VAL A 127 -19.46 11.46 7.44
N ALA A 128 -19.23 11.49 8.75
CA ALA A 128 -18.49 10.45 9.45
C ALA A 128 -19.44 9.74 10.44
N ARG A 129 -19.45 8.42 10.42
CA ARG A 129 -20.24 7.60 11.35
C ARG A 129 -19.38 6.55 12.01
N GLU A 130 -19.38 6.56 13.33
CA GLU A 130 -18.71 5.54 14.12
C GLU A 130 -19.56 4.25 14.17
N VAL A 131 -18.93 3.12 13.86
CA VAL A 131 -19.51 1.78 14.00
C VAL A 131 -18.73 1.04 15.06
N ARG A 132 -19.34 0.88 16.23
CA ARG A 132 -18.71 0.23 17.39
C ARG A 132 -19.06 -1.24 17.47
N ALA A 133 -18.12 -2.05 17.98
CA ALA A 133 -18.39 -3.42 18.35
C ALA A 133 -19.47 -3.49 19.44
N GLN A 134 -20.42 -4.43 19.30
CA GLN A 134 -21.52 -4.60 20.25
C GLN A 134 -21.07 -5.24 21.58
N ARG A 135 -19.88 -5.86 21.61
CA ARG A 135 -19.29 -6.53 22.77
C ARG A 135 -17.77 -6.49 22.71
N SER A 136 -17.12 -6.58 23.84
CA SER A 136 -15.67 -6.79 23.92
C SER A 136 -15.30 -8.18 23.37
N GLY A 137 -14.16 -8.27 22.66
CA GLY A 137 -13.70 -9.51 22.05
C GLY A 137 -12.52 -9.26 21.11
N TRP A 138 -12.21 -10.29 20.34
CA TRP A 138 -11.15 -10.24 19.33
C TRP A 138 -11.78 -10.24 17.93
N LEU A 139 -11.21 -9.46 17.02
CA LEU A 139 -11.56 -9.54 15.62
C LEU A 139 -10.91 -10.81 15.04
N TYR A 140 -11.73 -11.82 14.79
CA TYR A 140 -11.27 -13.14 14.34
C TYR A 140 -11.03 -13.20 12.82
N ALA A 141 -11.92 -12.58 12.05
CA ALA A 141 -11.84 -12.59 10.58
C ALA A 141 -12.45 -11.31 10.01
N MET A 142 -11.98 -10.91 8.84
CA MET A 142 -12.54 -9.84 8.03
C MET A 142 -12.83 -10.37 6.62
N ASP A 143 -13.95 -9.94 6.04
CA ASP A 143 -14.23 -10.13 4.62
C ASP A 143 -13.62 -8.96 3.85
N THR A 144 -12.37 -9.09 3.43
CA THR A 144 -11.60 -8.02 2.78
C THR A 144 -12.19 -7.61 1.44
N GLU A 145 -12.80 -8.54 0.70
CA GLU A 145 -13.48 -8.24 -0.56
C GLU A 145 -14.68 -7.31 -0.30
N ARG A 146 -15.50 -7.61 0.72
CA ARG A 146 -16.63 -6.74 1.11
C ARG A 146 -16.19 -5.39 1.65
N CYS A 147 -15.06 -5.32 2.34
CA CYS A 147 -14.49 -4.03 2.77
C CYS A 147 -14.18 -3.14 1.57
N GLY A 148 -13.55 -3.69 0.52
CA GLY A 148 -13.27 -2.96 -0.71
C GLY A 148 -14.56 -2.55 -1.45
N ILE A 149 -15.54 -3.45 -1.57
CA ILE A 149 -16.84 -3.15 -2.18
C ILE A 149 -17.56 -2.02 -1.42
N ALA A 150 -17.53 -2.04 -0.09
CA ALA A 150 -18.14 -0.99 0.72
C ALA A 150 -17.44 0.37 0.51
N SER A 151 -16.12 0.40 0.40
CA SER A 151 -15.37 1.61 0.08
C SER A 151 -15.78 2.21 -1.26
N VAL A 152 -15.88 1.38 -2.32
CA VAL A 152 -16.36 1.83 -3.63
C VAL A 152 -17.79 2.36 -3.56
N ALA A 153 -18.69 1.69 -2.83
CA ALA A 153 -20.08 2.12 -2.66
C ALA A 153 -20.21 3.46 -1.91
N LEU A 154 -19.21 3.81 -1.08
CA LEU A 154 -19.13 5.09 -0.37
C LEU A 154 -18.48 6.22 -1.21
N GLY A 155 -18.05 5.95 -2.44
CA GLY A 155 -17.42 6.94 -3.32
C GLY A 155 -15.89 6.97 -3.27
N ALA A 156 -15.28 6.23 -2.36
CA ALA A 156 -13.82 6.20 -2.18
C ALA A 156 -13.07 5.36 -3.23
N GLY A 157 -13.74 4.97 -4.28
CA GLY A 157 -13.20 4.24 -5.43
C GLY A 157 -14.18 4.33 -6.61
N ARG A 158 -13.78 3.84 -7.77
CA ARG A 158 -14.62 3.85 -8.97
C ARG A 158 -14.96 2.45 -9.46
N ALA A 159 -16.19 2.23 -9.88
CA ALA A 159 -16.63 1.01 -10.55
C ALA A 159 -16.38 1.07 -12.07
N ARG A 160 -16.41 2.27 -12.65
CA ARG A 160 -16.18 2.54 -14.07
C ARG A 160 -15.10 3.60 -14.25
N LYS A 161 -14.44 3.59 -15.41
CA LYS A 161 -13.36 4.54 -15.73
C LYS A 161 -13.83 6.00 -15.67
N GLU A 162 -15.08 6.26 -15.98
CA GLU A 162 -15.70 7.60 -16.06
C GLU A 162 -16.21 8.11 -14.70
N ASP A 163 -16.27 7.23 -13.68
CA ASP A 163 -16.75 7.62 -12.37
C ASP A 163 -15.76 8.60 -11.71
N ALA A 164 -16.30 9.68 -11.11
CA ALA A 164 -15.53 10.53 -10.24
C ALA A 164 -15.17 9.78 -8.94
N ILE A 165 -14.02 10.08 -8.38
CA ILE A 165 -13.58 9.57 -7.09
C ILE A 165 -13.65 10.73 -6.11
N ASP A 166 -14.38 10.53 -5.02
CA ASP A 166 -14.45 11.49 -3.90
C ASP A 166 -13.23 11.41 -3.00
#